data_506e55d54433f40221dc74fd488d7149
#
_entry.id   506e55d54433f40221dc74fd488d7149
#
_cell.length_a   1.000
_cell.length_b   1.000
_cell.length_c   1.000
_cell.angle_alpha   90.00
_cell.angle_beta   90.00
_cell.angle_gamma   90.00
#
_symmetry.space_group_name_H-M   'P 1'
#
loop_
_entity.id
_entity.type
_entity.pdbx_description
1 polymer ?
#
loop_
_entity_poly.entity_id
_entity_poly.type
_entity_poly.pdbx_seq_one_letter_code
_entity_poly.pdbx_strand_id
1 'polypeptide(L)'
;MKKIILTTAIGIFLSTSVLSGHHENNEVVLPAKITKNDIAGDIYKHPDMVKSTNNGNTTLDVTTLVSSDGKFGTGMYRSGKIRFEITEPYGVDEFFYILEGSITLISADGTVTKTNAGEAVSIPKEWTGIWDTDGYSKI
;
A
#
# COMPACT_ATOMS: atom_id res chain seq x y z
N MET A 1 -5.65 5.50 26.01
CA MET A 1 -5.68 5.29 24.55
C MET A 1 -4.32 4.76 24.09
N LYS A 2 -4.26 3.56 23.53
CA LYS A 2 -2.98 2.97 23.07
C LYS A 2 -2.61 3.61 21.74
N LYS A 3 -1.45 4.26 21.68
CA LYS A 3 -0.87 4.77 20.43
C LYS A 3 -0.45 3.57 19.60
N ILE A 4 -1.05 3.41 18.43
CA ILE A 4 -0.62 2.43 17.45
C ILE A 4 0.28 3.18 16.49
N ILE A 5 1.57 2.89 16.53
CA ILE A 5 2.53 3.33 15.52
C ILE A 5 2.32 2.37 14.35
N LEU A 6 1.67 2.86 13.29
CA LEU A 6 1.56 2.11 12.04
C LEU A 6 2.92 2.18 11.35
N THR A 7 3.76 1.19 11.61
CA THR A 7 4.97 0.99 10.81
C THR A 7 4.50 0.43 9.46
N THR A 8 4.33 1.31 8.49
CA THR A 8 4.21 0.90 7.09
C THR A 8 5.55 0.27 6.74
N ALA A 9 5.60 -1.06 6.73
CA ALA A 9 6.80 -1.78 6.35
C ALA A 9 7.01 -1.63 4.84
N ILE A 10 7.57 -0.48 4.45
CA ILE A 10 8.33 -0.41 3.20
C ILE A 10 9.59 -1.20 3.50
N GLY A 11 9.64 -2.45 3.03
CA GLY A 11 10.79 -3.30 3.19
C GLY A 11 12.02 -2.66 2.54
N ILE A 12 12.84 -1.99 3.35
CA ILE A 12 14.17 -1.56 2.92
C ILE A 12 15.03 -2.82 2.88
N PHE A 13 15.18 -3.40 1.69
CA PHE A 13 16.20 -4.40 1.45
C PHE A 13 17.57 -3.72 1.48
N LEU A 14 18.30 -3.89 2.57
CA LEU A 14 19.75 -3.64 2.60
C LEU A 14 20.43 -4.75 1.79
N SER A 15 20.71 -4.48 0.52
CA SER A 15 21.60 -5.32 -0.27
C SER A 15 23.05 -5.04 0.13
N THR A 16 23.70 -6.03 0.75
CA THR A 16 25.15 -6.05 0.87
C THR A 16 25.76 -6.23 -0.51
N SER A 17 26.42 -5.20 -1.02
CA SER A 17 27.19 -5.25 -2.26
C SER A 17 28.39 -6.17 -2.09
N VAL A 18 28.33 -7.34 -2.70
CA VAL A 18 29.52 -8.15 -3.01
C VAL A 18 30.05 -7.65 -4.35
N LEU A 19 31.25 -7.01 -4.33
CA LEU A 19 31.98 -6.72 -5.55
C LEU A 19 32.39 -8.05 -6.20
N SER A 20 31.83 -8.35 -7.36
CA SER A 20 32.36 -9.37 -8.25
C SER A 20 32.11 -8.96 -9.71
N GLY A 21 33.23 -8.86 -10.45
CA GLY A 21 33.45 -8.92 -11.87
C GLY A 21 32.39 -8.36 -12.84
N HIS A 22 32.82 -7.37 -13.66
CA HIS A 22 32.12 -6.86 -14.84
C HIS A 22 31.68 -7.99 -15.78
N HIS A 23 30.40 -8.36 -15.67
CA HIS A 23 29.58 -8.76 -16.80
C HIS A 23 28.42 -7.76 -16.85
N GLU A 24 28.43 -6.87 -17.81
CA GLU A 24 27.23 -6.12 -18.20
C GLU A 24 26.20 -7.13 -18.71
N ASN A 25 25.44 -7.73 -17.80
CA ASN A 25 24.19 -8.35 -18.16
C ASN A 25 23.23 -7.19 -18.47
N ASN A 26 23.04 -6.91 -19.75
CA ASN A 26 21.94 -6.07 -20.23
C ASN A 26 20.62 -6.79 -19.93
N GLU A 27 20.24 -6.84 -18.65
CA GLU A 27 18.96 -7.41 -18.26
C GLU A 27 17.86 -6.50 -18.81
N VAL A 28 17.00 -7.07 -19.65
CA VAL A 28 15.90 -6.32 -20.25
C VAL A 28 14.89 -5.98 -19.16
N VAL A 29 14.72 -4.69 -18.88
CA VAL A 29 13.71 -4.22 -17.94
C VAL A 29 12.34 -4.28 -18.60
N LEU A 30 11.43 -5.05 -18.03
CA LEU A 30 10.07 -5.24 -18.53
C LEU A 30 9.04 -4.45 -17.71
N PRO A 31 7.94 -3.99 -18.34
CA PRO A 31 6.84 -3.38 -17.59
C PRO A 31 6.13 -4.43 -16.74
N ALA A 32 5.76 -4.04 -15.52
CA ALA A 32 4.89 -4.83 -14.64
C ALA A 32 3.42 -4.65 -15.05
N LYS A 33 2.69 -5.75 -15.21
CA LYS A 33 1.27 -5.72 -15.58
C LYS A 33 0.43 -6.37 -14.49
N ILE A 34 -0.59 -5.66 -14.02
CA ILE A 34 -1.67 -6.20 -13.19
C ILE A 34 -2.81 -6.58 -14.12
N THR A 35 -3.15 -7.85 -14.17
CA THR A 35 -4.17 -8.39 -15.08
C THR A 35 -5.58 -8.27 -14.50
N LYS A 36 -6.61 -8.52 -15.31
CA LYS A 36 -8.00 -8.59 -14.82
C LYS A 36 -8.20 -9.68 -13.76
N ASN A 37 -7.48 -10.79 -13.90
CA ASN A 37 -7.56 -11.89 -12.91
C ASN A 37 -6.87 -11.51 -11.60
N ASP A 38 -5.74 -10.78 -11.67
CA ASP A 38 -5.09 -10.22 -10.48
C ASP A 38 -6.03 -9.28 -9.73
N ILE A 39 -6.69 -8.36 -10.46
CA ILE A 39 -7.68 -7.44 -9.90
C ILE A 39 -8.86 -8.20 -9.28
N ALA A 40 -9.29 -9.32 -9.89
CA ALA A 40 -10.35 -10.18 -9.37
C ALA A 40 -9.91 -11.00 -8.13
N GLY A 41 -8.65 -10.92 -7.70
CA GLY A 41 -8.15 -11.51 -6.46
C GLY A 41 -7.06 -12.57 -6.62
N ASP A 42 -6.72 -12.99 -7.84
CA ASP A 42 -5.67 -13.99 -8.04
C ASP A 42 -4.29 -13.49 -7.58
N ILE A 43 -4.05 -12.18 -7.57
CA ILE A 43 -2.81 -11.59 -7.07
C ILE A 43 -2.50 -11.98 -5.62
N TYR A 44 -3.52 -12.19 -4.78
CA TYR A 44 -3.33 -12.57 -3.39
C TYR A 44 -2.94 -14.05 -3.20
N LYS A 45 -2.81 -14.82 -4.29
CA LYS A 45 -2.23 -16.17 -4.32
C LYS A 45 -0.74 -16.14 -4.68
N HIS A 46 -0.18 -14.94 -5.00
CA HIS A 46 1.22 -14.78 -5.34
C HIS A 46 2.11 -15.20 -4.16
N PRO A 47 3.25 -15.90 -4.40
CA PRO A 47 4.14 -16.34 -3.32
C PRO A 47 4.74 -15.19 -2.51
N ASP A 48 4.88 -14.00 -3.10
CA ASP A 48 5.39 -12.80 -2.43
C ASP A 48 4.30 -11.99 -1.71
N MET A 49 3.06 -12.49 -1.68
CA MET A 49 1.99 -11.84 -0.92
C MET A 49 2.31 -11.82 0.57
N VAL A 50 2.30 -10.63 1.15
CA VAL A 50 2.50 -10.41 2.58
C VAL A 50 1.14 -10.38 3.28
N LYS A 51 0.90 -11.34 4.16
CA LYS A 51 -0.27 -11.35 5.05
C LYS A 51 0.13 -10.88 6.43
N SER A 52 -0.63 -9.91 6.95
CA SER A 52 -0.46 -9.41 8.33
C SER A 52 -1.80 -9.45 9.06
N THR A 53 -1.77 -9.73 10.36
CA THR A 53 -2.98 -9.69 11.20
C THR A 53 -2.65 -8.92 12.47
N ASN A 54 -3.31 -7.78 12.67
CA ASN A 54 -3.13 -6.89 13.81
C ASN A 54 -4.49 -6.46 14.37
N ASN A 55 -4.71 -6.63 15.67
CA ASN A 55 -5.93 -6.22 16.36
C ASN A 55 -7.22 -6.73 15.70
N GLY A 56 -7.20 -7.98 15.19
CA GLY A 56 -8.34 -8.59 14.50
C GLY A 56 -8.53 -8.18 13.05
N ASN A 57 -7.75 -7.23 12.55
CA ASN A 57 -7.74 -6.89 11.13
C ASN A 57 -6.66 -7.69 10.39
N THR A 58 -7.04 -8.29 9.27
CA THR A 58 -6.11 -8.99 8.36
C THR A 58 -5.93 -8.15 7.11
N THR A 59 -4.67 -7.96 6.73
CA THR A 59 -4.27 -7.28 5.50
C THR A 59 -3.54 -8.23 4.57
N LEU A 60 -3.71 -8.02 3.27
CA LEU A 60 -2.98 -8.70 2.19
C LEU A 60 -2.33 -7.62 1.34
N ASP A 61 -1.04 -7.75 1.10
CA ASP A 61 -0.23 -6.78 0.37
C ASP A 61 0.61 -7.47 -0.70
N VAL A 62 0.58 -6.98 -1.93
CA VAL A 62 1.40 -7.46 -3.04
C VAL A 62 1.99 -6.27 -3.76
N THR A 63 3.30 -6.12 -3.68
CA THR A 63 4.05 -5.13 -4.46
C THR A 63 4.30 -5.69 -5.85
N THR A 64 3.92 -4.95 -6.89
CA THR A 64 4.11 -5.36 -8.30
C THR A 64 5.28 -4.67 -8.97
N LEU A 65 5.64 -3.47 -8.51
CA LEU A 65 6.79 -2.71 -9.00
C LEU A 65 7.34 -1.82 -7.87
N VAL A 66 8.65 -1.72 -7.84
CA VAL A 66 9.36 -0.63 -7.14
C VAL A 66 10.33 -0.01 -8.14
N SER A 67 10.33 1.31 -8.28
CA SER A 67 11.29 2.02 -9.14
C SER A 67 12.72 1.83 -8.66
N SER A 68 13.70 1.93 -9.57
CA SER A 68 15.11 1.71 -9.26
C SER A 68 15.67 2.69 -8.20
N ASP A 69 15.06 3.87 -8.08
CA ASP A 69 15.39 4.88 -7.06
C ASP A 69 14.56 4.74 -5.77
N GLY A 70 13.68 3.74 -5.71
CA GLY A 70 12.83 3.46 -4.55
C GLY A 70 11.74 4.49 -4.25
N LYS A 71 11.52 5.47 -5.15
CA LYS A 71 10.58 6.58 -4.90
C LYS A 71 9.17 6.35 -5.40
N PHE A 72 8.98 5.33 -6.22
CA PHE A 72 7.68 4.96 -6.77
C PHE A 72 7.46 3.46 -6.61
N GLY A 73 6.29 3.09 -6.15
CA GLY A 73 5.87 1.70 -6.03
C GLY A 73 4.42 1.52 -6.45
N THR A 74 4.11 0.35 -6.97
CA THR A 74 2.75 -0.06 -7.29
C THR A 74 2.45 -1.43 -6.74
N GLY A 75 1.18 -1.71 -6.48
CA GLY A 75 0.76 -2.99 -5.95
C GLY A 75 -0.73 -3.06 -5.72
N MET A 76 -1.17 -4.12 -5.10
CA MET A 76 -2.54 -4.27 -4.63
C MET A 76 -2.57 -4.57 -3.13
N TYR A 77 -3.54 -3.96 -2.47
CA TYR A 77 -3.71 -4.09 -1.03
C TYR A 77 -5.16 -4.38 -0.69
N ARG A 78 -5.38 -5.25 0.28
CA ARG A 78 -6.69 -5.53 0.87
C ARG A 78 -6.62 -5.40 2.39
N SER A 79 -7.63 -4.78 2.97
CA SER A 79 -7.80 -4.68 4.42
C SER A 79 -9.19 -5.11 4.83
N GLY A 80 -9.31 -5.69 6.01
CA GLY A 80 -10.58 -5.86 6.70
C GLY A 80 -11.02 -4.57 7.39
N LYS A 81 -12.02 -4.71 8.29
CA LYS A 81 -12.53 -3.59 9.09
C LYS A 81 -11.46 -3.06 10.04
N ILE A 82 -11.23 -1.74 9.99
CA ILE A 82 -10.33 -1.06 10.91
C ILE A 82 -10.70 0.41 11.04
N ARG A 83 -10.49 0.95 12.25
CA ARG A 83 -10.51 2.39 12.53
C ARG A 83 -9.29 2.71 13.38
N PHE A 84 -8.49 3.70 12.92
CA PHE A 84 -7.31 4.17 13.65
C PHE A 84 -7.06 5.64 13.38
N GLU A 85 -6.34 6.27 14.30
CA GLU A 85 -5.94 7.66 14.20
C GLU A 85 -4.46 7.75 13.78
N ILE A 86 -4.19 8.59 12.79
CA ILE A 86 -2.86 8.95 12.30
C ILE A 86 -2.54 10.31 12.88
N THR A 87 -1.73 10.34 13.94
CA THR A 87 -1.37 11.55 14.69
C THR A 87 -0.08 12.21 14.19
N GLU A 88 0.78 11.45 13.53
CA GLU A 88 1.98 11.92 12.87
C GLU A 88 1.74 11.99 11.36
N PRO A 89 2.50 12.79 10.59
CA PRO A 89 2.37 12.85 9.15
C PRO A 89 2.37 11.45 8.51
N TYR A 90 1.49 11.23 7.53
CA TYR A 90 1.31 9.94 6.84
C TYR A 90 2.63 9.39 6.26
N GLY A 91 3.53 10.30 5.85
CA GLY A 91 4.93 9.99 5.54
C GLY A 91 5.22 9.74 4.06
N VAL A 92 4.23 9.44 3.26
CA VAL A 92 4.35 9.23 1.81
C VAL A 92 3.20 9.92 1.08
N ASP A 93 3.47 10.43 -0.11
CA ASP A 93 2.40 10.80 -1.04
C ASP A 93 1.85 9.51 -1.65
N GLU A 94 0.56 9.26 -1.46
CA GLU A 94 -0.08 8.04 -1.94
C GLU A 94 -1.25 8.37 -2.86
N PHE A 95 -1.32 7.71 -4.01
CA PHE A 95 -2.51 7.67 -4.87
C PHE A 95 -3.02 6.25 -4.91
N PHE A 96 -4.33 6.06 -4.77
CA PHE A 96 -4.92 4.74 -4.98
C PHE A 96 -6.36 4.82 -5.51
N TYR A 97 -6.74 3.75 -6.20
CA TYR A 97 -8.08 3.52 -6.71
C TYR A 97 -8.73 2.38 -5.94
N ILE A 98 -9.94 2.59 -5.44
CA ILE A 98 -10.69 1.58 -4.69
C ILE A 98 -11.35 0.60 -5.67
N LEU A 99 -11.03 -0.67 -5.53
CA LEU A 99 -11.60 -1.77 -6.32
C LEU A 99 -12.87 -2.33 -5.67
N GLU A 100 -12.86 -2.49 -4.34
CA GLU A 100 -13.96 -3.02 -3.54
C GLU A 100 -14.03 -2.28 -2.20
N GLY A 101 -15.24 -2.16 -1.64
CA GLY A 101 -15.46 -1.54 -0.35
C GLY A 101 -15.38 -0.01 -0.40
N SER A 102 -14.97 0.59 0.71
CA SER A 102 -14.82 2.04 0.83
C SER A 102 -13.91 2.42 1.97
N ILE A 103 -13.37 3.64 1.90
CA ILE A 103 -12.59 4.27 2.98
C ILE A 103 -13.21 5.61 3.32
N THR A 104 -13.24 5.95 4.59
CA THR A 104 -13.57 7.29 5.10
C THR A 104 -12.35 7.87 5.76
N LEU A 105 -11.86 8.99 5.25
CA LEU A 105 -10.76 9.77 5.82
C LEU A 105 -11.37 11.00 6.49
N ILE A 106 -11.07 11.19 7.78
CA ILE A 106 -11.51 12.37 8.54
C ILE A 106 -10.25 13.15 8.89
N SER A 107 -10.03 14.27 8.17
CA SER A 107 -8.85 15.12 8.38
C SER A 107 -8.87 15.80 9.76
N ALA A 108 -7.72 16.32 10.21
CA ALA A 108 -7.57 16.92 11.53
C ALA A 108 -8.52 18.11 11.79
N ASP A 109 -9.00 18.78 10.74
CA ASP A 109 -10.00 19.86 10.80
C ASP A 109 -11.45 19.35 10.81
N GLY A 110 -11.66 18.03 10.77
CA GLY A 110 -12.98 17.39 10.72
C GLY A 110 -13.53 17.22 9.30
N THR A 111 -12.82 17.63 8.26
CA THR A 111 -13.24 17.42 6.87
C THR A 111 -13.29 15.92 6.56
N VAL A 112 -14.41 15.46 6.00
CA VAL A 112 -14.64 14.05 5.67
C VAL A 112 -14.50 13.83 4.18
N THR A 113 -13.58 12.92 3.81
CA THR A 113 -13.42 12.42 2.44
C THR A 113 -13.77 10.94 2.42
N LYS A 114 -14.89 10.59 1.79
CA LYS A 114 -15.27 9.20 1.56
C LYS A 114 -14.95 8.80 0.13
N THR A 115 -14.25 7.69 -0.03
CA THR A 115 -13.87 7.12 -1.32
C THR A 115 -14.46 5.71 -1.43
N ASN A 116 -15.30 5.49 -2.43
CA ASN A 116 -16.00 4.22 -2.65
C ASN A 116 -15.34 3.43 -3.80
N ALA A 117 -15.73 2.17 -3.97
CA ALA A 117 -15.33 1.39 -5.14
C ALA A 117 -15.64 2.16 -6.44
N GLY A 118 -14.68 2.19 -7.36
CA GLY A 118 -14.74 2.97 -8.60
C GLY A 118 -14.21 4.41 -8.48
N GLU A 119 -13.78 4.83 -7.30
CA GLU A 119 -13.23 6.16 -7.04
C GLU A 119 -11.74 6.09 -6.64
N ALA A 120 -11.05 7.20 -6.76
CA ALA A 120 -9.66 7.34 -6.37
C ALA A 120 -9.47 8.50 -5.39
N VAL A 121 -8.39 8.43 -4.61
CA VAL A 121 -7.97 9.50 -3.72
C VAL A 121 -6.45 9.63 -3.71
N SER A 122 -5.97 10.86 -3.53
CA SER A 122 -4.56 11.16 -3.26
C SER A 122 -4.43 11.64 -1.82
N ILE A 123 -3.51 11.06 -1.07
CA ILE A 123 -3.19 11.45 0.29
C ILE A 123 -1.80 12.07 0.28
N PRO A 124 -1.64 13.35 0.66
CA PRO A 124 -0.34 13.95 0.80
C PRO A 124 0.39 13.40 2.04
N LYS A 125 1.69 13.31 1.97
CA LYS A 125 2.55 12.78 3.05
C LYS A 125 2.41 13.50 4.40
N GLU A 126 1.97 14.75 4.39
CA GLU A 126 1.74 15.57 5.59
C GLU A 126 0.38 15.30 6.24
N TRP A 127 -0.50 14.53 5.60
CA TRP A 127 -1.86 14.30 6.10
C TRP A 127 -1.86 13.60 7.47
N THR A 128 -2.75 14.09 8.34
CA THR A 128 -3.10 13.49 9.65
C THR A 128 -4.61 13.39 9.78
N GLY A 129 -5.09 12.43 10.55
CA GLY A 129 -6.53 12.27 10.74
C GLY A 129 -6.94 10.84 11.12
N ILE A 130 -8.18 10.51 10.86
CA ILE A 130 -8.74 9.19 11.15
C ILE A 130 -8.97 8.43 9.84
N TRP A 131 -8.49 7.20 9.80
CA TRP A 131 -8.76 6.22 8.76
C TRP A 131 -9.82 5.26 9.25
N ASP A 132 -10.96 5.19 8.57
CA ASP A 132 -12.11 4.36 8.96
C ASP A 132 -12.64 3.56 7.77
N THR A 133 -12.79 2.26 7.94
CA THR A 133 -13.30 1.36 6.89
C THR A 133 -13.93 0.09 7.49
N ASP A 134 -14.93 -0.44 6.81
CA ASP A 134 -15.45 -1.79 7.05
C ASP A 134 -14.75 -2.86 6.21
N GLY A 135 -13.79 -2.44 5.38
CA GLY A 135 -12.99 -3.27 4.50
C GLY A 135 -12.95 -2.73 3.07
N TYR A 136 -11.79 -2.91 2.43
CA TYR A 136 -11.56 -2.44 1.06
C TYR A 136 -10.46 -3.24 0.36
N SER A 137 -10.42 -3.15 -0.97
CA SER A 137 -9.23 -3.44 -1.76
C SER A 137 -8.91 -2.26 -2.67
N LYS A 138 -7.62 -2.02 -2.87
CA LYS A 138 -7.10 -0.90 -3.68
C LYS A 138 -5.95 -1.34 -4.59
N ILE A 139 -5.73 -0.55 -5.62
CA ILE A 139 -4.56 -0.58 -6.49
C ILE A 139 -3.92 0.80 -6.52
#